data_e6c08ba2aaba233dc2841ec74a54cfc7
#
_entry.id   e6c08ba2aaba233dc2841ec74a54cfc7
#
_cell.length_a   1.000
_cell.length_b   1.000
_cell.length_c   1.000
_cell.angle_alpha   90.00
_cell.angle_beta   90.00
_cell.angle_gamma   90.00
#
_symmetry.space_group_name_H-M   'P 1'
#
loop_
_entity.id
_entity.type
_entity.pdbx_description
1 polymer ?
#
loop_
_entity_poly.entity_id
_entity_poly.type
_entity_poly.pdbx_seq_one_letter_code
_entity_poly.pdbx_strand_id
1 'polypeptide(L)'
;VGDIYVAEGRCDFLVTREVLPYLLQNFLSAGRTKLHVEQIALTDVSVPEQKTKMVRDTVPSLRLDGIVSSGFSISRGKAADYISAGKCELNYTPCVKGDKQTTEGDVITVRGLGKIRLDTIGSNTKKGRIGVEITRFL
;
A
#
# COMPACT_ATOMS: atom_id res chain seq x y z
N VAL A 1 18.47 -9.19 11.81
CA VAL A 1 18.06 -9.14 10.42
C VAL A 1 17.00 -8.05 10.25
N GLY A 2 17.25 -7.12 9.33
CA GLY A 2 16.33 -6.05 9.00
C GLY A 2 15.35 -6.46 7.89
N ASP A 3 15.05 -5.51 7.00
CA ASP A 3 14.11 -5.75 5.89
C ASP A 3 14.59 -6.86 4.95
N ILE A 4 13.64 -7.63 4.43
CA ILE A 4 13.89 -8.71 3.47
C ILE A 4 13.19 -8.36 2.15
N TYR A 5 13.95 -8.39 1.05
CA TYR A 5 13.45 -8.13 -0.30
C TYR A 5 13.58 -9.39 -1.15
N VAL A 6 12.46 -9.91 -1.63
CA VAL A 6 12.41 -11.17 -2.39
C VAL A 6 12.12 -10.88 -3.86
N ALA A 7 12.95 -11.45 -4.73
CA ALA A 7 12.74 -11.46 -6.18
C ALA A 7 12.95 -12.88 -6.69
N GLU A 8 12.57 -13.17 -7.93
CA GLU A 8 12.73 -14.49 -8.51
C GLU A 8 14.20 -14.95 -8.51
N GLY A 9 14.48 -16.06 -7.86
CA GLY A 9 15.83 -16.62 -7.72
C GLY A 9 16.75 -15.85 -6.78
N ARG A 10 16.26 -14.80 -6.11
CA ARG A 10 17.08 -13.94 -5.26
C ARG A 10 16.29 -13.47 -4.03
N CYS A 11 16.99 -13.38 -2.91
CA CYS A 11 16.46 -12.78 -1.69
C CYS A 11 17.53 -11.89 -1.07
N ASP A 12 17.27 -10.59 -0.98
CA ASP A 12 18.18 -9.63 -0.35
C ASP A 12 17.65 -9.28 1.05
N PHE A 13 18.53 -9.22 2.03
CA PHE A 13 18.15 -8.83 3.39
C PHE A 13 19.26 -8.02 4.06
N LEU A 14 18.86 -7.19 5.01
CA LEU A 14 19.75 -6.33 5.77
C LEU A 14 20.14 -6.98 7.08
N VAL A 15 21.42 -6.93 7.43
CA VAL A 15 21.95 -7.45 8.69
C VAL A 15 22.91 -6.45 9.32
N THR A 16 23.12 -6.58 10.61
CA THR A 16 24.15 -5.80 11.31
C THR A 16 25.53 -6.27 10.89
N ARG A 17 26.53 -5.39 10.96
CA ARG A 17 27.92 -5.75 10.63
C ARG A 17 28.49 -6.86 11.51
N GLU A 18 28.01 -6.97 12.74
CA GLU A 18 28.47 -7.98 13.70
C GLU A 18 28.07 -9.40 13.28
N VAL A 19 26.89 -9.56 12.64
CA VAL A 19 26.34 -10.84 12.21
C VAL A 19 26.82 -11.24 10.81
N LEU A 20 27.23 -10.27 9.98
CA LEU A 20 27.57 -10.49 8.57
C LEU A 20 28.65 -11.56 8.34
N PRO A 21 29.81 -11.56 9.03
CA PRO A 21 30.84 -12.59 8.82
C PRO A 21 30.32 -13.99 9.09
N TYR A 22 29.51 -14.16 10.14
CA TYR A 22 28.91 -15.44 10.48
C TYR A 22 28.00 -15.96 9.38
N LEU A 23 27.11 -15.08 8.83
CA LEU A 23 26.20 -15.45 7.76
C LEU A 23 26.93 -15.81 6.48
N LEU A 24 27.98 -15.07 6.10
CA LEU A 24 28.77 -15.36 4.91
C LEU A 24 29.44 -16.73 4.96
N GLN A 25 29.82 -17.19 6.15
CA GLN A 25 30.50 -18.47 6.32
C GLN A 25 29.53 -19.63 6.54
N ASN A 26 28.39 -19.41 7.20
CA ASN A 26 27.54 -20.47 7.73
C ASN A 26 26.15 -20.55 7.13
N PHE A 27 25.66 -19.48 6.48
CA PHE A 27 24.33 -19.47 5.88
C PHE A 27 24.36 -19.98 4.44
N LEU A 28 24.45 -21.32 4.30
CA LEU A 28 24.61 -21.99 3.00
C LEU A 28 23.33 -22.66 2.51
N SER A 29 22.29 -22.74 3.32
CA SER A 29 21.04 -23.38 2.93
C SER A 29 19.86 -22.84 3.72
N ALA A 30 18.67 -22.92 3.12
CA ALA A 30 17.41 -22.68 3.78
C ALA A 30 16.49 -23.88 3.50
N GLY A 31 16.13 -24.64 4.53
CA GLY A 31 15.41 -25.88 4.38
C GLY A 31 16.19 -26.89 3.52
N ARG A 32 15.62 -27.30 2.37
CA ARG A 32 16.25 -28.21 1.42
C ARG A 32 17.03 -27.52 0.30
N THR A 33 17.00 -26.18 0.26
CA THR A 33 17.63 -25.39 -0.80
C THR A 33 19.01 -24.94 -0.38
N LYS A 34 20.02 -25.25 -1.20
CA LYS A 34 21.37 -24.71 -1.01
C LYS A 34 21.39 -23.26 -1.45
N LEU A 35 22.08 -22.43 -0.68
CA LEU A 35 22.17 -20.99 -0.90
C LEU A 35 23.60 -20.55 -1.19
N HIS A 36 23.72 -19.56 -2.05
CA HIS A 36 24.93 -18.78 -2.21
C HIS A 36 24.69 -17.41 -1.60
N VAL A 37 25.50 -17.03 -0.63
CA VAL A 37 25.34 -15.76 0.11
C VAL A 37 26.52 -14.85 -0.20
N GLU A 38 26.23 -13.61 -0.59
CA GLU A 38 27.25 -12.58 -0.84
C GLU A 38 26.84 -11.23 -0.27
N GLN A 39 27.83 -10.42 0.05
CA GLN A 39 27.61 -9.05 0.47
C GLN A 39 27.46 -8.17 -0.77
N ILE A 40 26.41 -7.34 -0.78
CA ILE A 40 26.17 -6.35 -1.84
C ILE A 40 26.10 -4.95 -1.25
N ALA A 41 26.35 -3.92 -2.08
CA ALA A 41 26.14 -2.54 -1.67
C ALA A 41 24.64 -2.25 -1.48
N LEU A 42 24.29 -1.29 -0.62
CA LEU A 42 22.89 -0.91 -0.41
C LEU A 42 22.20 -0.45 -1.69
N THR A 43 22.97 0.11 -2.63
CA THR A 43 22.47 0.52 -3.95
C THR A 43 22.10 -0.66 -4.86
N ASP A 44 22.61 -1.87 -4.57
CA ASP A 44 22.37 -3.08 -5.35
C ASP A 44 21.27 -3.95 -4.77
N VAL A 45 20.64 -3.53 -3.66
CA VAL A 45 19.52 -4.24 -3.06
C VAL A 45 18.32 -4.18 -4.00
N SER A 46 17.75 -5.37 -4.29
CA SER A 46 16.57 -5.50 -5.15
C SER A 46 15.30 -5.22 -4.38
N VAL A 47 14.76 -4.02 -4.51
CA VAL A 47 13.46 -3.64 -3.93
C VAL A 47 12.37 -3.94 -4.95
N PRO A 48 11.35 -4.74 -4.62
CA PRO A 48 10.24 -4.99 -5.53
C PRO A 48 9.55 -3.69 -5.93
N GLU A 49 9.37 -3.49 -7.24
CA GLU A 49 8.66 -2.34 -7.76
C GLU A 49 7.16 -2.49 -7.47
N GLN A 50 6.58 -1.54 -6.74
CA GLN A 50 5.16 -1.54 -6.45
C GLN A 50 4.41 -0.91 -7.62
N LYS A 51 3.55 -1.70 -8.26
CA LYS A 51 2.68 -1.21 -9.33
C LYS A 51 1.57 -0.35 -8.75
N THR A 52 1.34 0.79 -9.37
CA THR A 52 0.28 1.71 -8.96
C THR A 52 -0.51 2.17 -10.17
N LYS A 53 -1.74 2.62 -9.91
CA LYS A 53 -2.61 3.22 -10.91
C LYS A 53 -3.14 4.55 -10.38
N MET A 54 -3.01 5.62 -11.16
CA MET A 54 -3.59 6.91 -10.81
C MET A 54 -5.06 6.96 -11.22
N VAL A 55 -5.92 7.28 -10.27
CA VAL A 55 -7.37 7.48 -10.49
C VAL A 55 -7.68 8.96 -10.31
N ARG A 56 -8.26 9.57 -11.32
CA ARG A 56 -8.77 10.95 -11.26
C ARG A 56 -10.30 10.91 -11.36
N ASP A 57 -10.95 11.52 -10.40
CA ASP A 57 -12.41 11.54 -10.34
C ASP A 57 -12.91 12.80 -9.63
N THR A 58 -14.21 12.99 -9.63
CA THR A 58 -14.85 14.02 -8.84
C THR A 58 -15.84 13.39 -7.87
N VAL A 59 -15.91 13.93 -6.65
CA VAL A 59 -16.79 13.43 -5.61
C VAL A 59 -17.65 14.58 -5.06
N PRO A 60 -18.88 14.31 -4.60
CA PRO A 60 -19.73 15.35 -4.02
C PRO A 60 -19.22 15.84 -2.66
N SER A 61 -18.46 15.01 -1.95
CA SER A 61 -17.85 15.33 -0.67
C SER A 61 -16.65 14.42 -0.41
N LEU A 62 -15.83 14.75 0.58
CA LEU A 62 -14.65 13.97 0.96
C LEU A 62 -14.98 12.83 1.93
N ARG A 63 -16.19 12.31 1.88
CA ARG A 63 -16.61 11.19 2.72
C ARG A 63 -15.80 9.92 2.35
N LEU A 64 -15.49 9.12 3.35
CA LEU A 64 -14.75 7.88 3.18
C LEU A 64 -15.41 6.94 2.16
N ASP A 65 -16.73 6.77 2.24
CA ASP A 65 -17.49 5.93 1.29
C ASP A 65 -17.37 6.41 -0.16
N GLY A 66 -17.36 7.71 -0.39
CA GLY A 66 -17.15 8.31 -1.71
C GLY A 66 -15.74 8.09 -2.25
N ILE A 67 -14.74 8.26 -1.41
CA ILE A 67 -13.33 8.06 -1.79
C ILE A 67 -13.05 6.58 -2.07
N VAL A 68 -13.57 5.67 -1.25
CA VAL A 68 -13.45 4.21 -1.49
C VAL A 68 -14.14 3.82 -2.80
N SER A 69 -15.33 4.36 -3.05
CA SER A 69 -16.06 4.12 -4.30
C SER A 69 -15.25 4.55 -5.53
N SER A 70 -14.70 5.76 -5.51
CA SER A 70 -13.88 6.28 -6.61
C SER A 70 -12.56 5.53 -6.77
N GLY A 71 -11.86 5.30 -5.67
CA GLY A 71 -10.51 4.68 -5.70
C GLY A 71 -10.52 3.23 -6.17
N PHE A 72 -11.54 2.46 -5.82
CA PHE A 72 -11.66 1.06 -6.21
C PHE A 72 -12.64 0.82 -7.37
N SER A 73 -13.23 1.88 -7.91
CA SER A 73 -14.19 1.79 -9.03
C SER A 73 -15.39 0.87 -8.71
N ILE A 74 -15.95 1.03 -7.52
CA ILE A 74 -17.13 0.30 -7.04
C ILE A 74 -18.27 1.27 -6.72
N SER A 75 -19.48 0.77 -6.56
CA SER A 75 -20.60 1.61 -6.17
C SER A 75 -20.46 2.11 -4.72
N ARG A 76 -21.07 3.24 -4.40
CA ARG A 76 -21.08 3.77 -3.02
C ARG A 76 -21.74 2.81 -2.04
N GLY A 77 -22.78 2.09 -2.50
CA GLY A 77 -23.42 1.05 -1.68
C GLY A 77 -22.48 -0.07 -1.28
N LYS A 78 -21.69 -0.58 -2.23
CA LYS A 78 -20.65 -1.58 -1.94
C LYS A 78 -19.56 -1.02 -1.03
N ALA A 79 -19.11 0.22 -1.27
CA ALA A 79 -18.14 0.89 -0.42
C ALA A 79 -18.66 1.00 1.02
N ALA A 80 -19.87 1.42 1.21
CA ALA A 80 -20.51 1.48 2.52
C ALA A 80 -20.60 0.12 3.21
N ASP A 81 -20.91 -0.93 2.46
CA ASP A 81 -20.97 -2.30 2.98
C ASP A 81 -19.60 -2.78 3.49
N TYR A 82 -18.52 -2.55 2.74
CA TYR A 82 -17.17 -2.88 3.19
C TYR A 82 -16.77 -2.12 4.45
N ILE A 83 -17.10 -0.83 4.51
CA ILE A 83 -16.78 0.01 5.66
C ILE A 83 -17.56 -0.45 6.91
N SER A 84 -18.87 -0.64 6.80
CA SER A 84 -19.70 -1.07 7.92
C SER A 84 -19.40 -2.49 8.39
N ALA A 85 -18.90 -3.35 7.49
CA ALA A 85 -18.48 -4.71 7.83
C ALA A 85 -17.13 -4.76 8.59
N GLY A 86 -16.48 -3.63 8.83
CA GLY A 86 -15.18 -3.56 9.51
C GLY A 86 -13.99 -3.96 8.66
N LYS A 87 -14.13 -3.95 7.34
CA LYS A 87 -13.07 -4.33 6.39
C LYS A 87 -12.21 -3.14 5.98
N CYS A 88 -12.55 -1.93 6.38
CA CYS A 88 -11.89 -0.70 5.99
C CYS A 88 -11.02 -0.16 7.12
N GLU A 89 -9.81 0.24 6.78
CA GLU A 89 -8.89 0.95 7.66
C GLU A 89 -8.54 2.30 7.06
N LEU A 90 -8.62 3.35 7.87
CA LEU A 90 -8.17 4.69 7.53
C LEU A 90 -6.88 4.97 8.29
N ASN A 91 -5.78 5.22 7.55
CA ASN A 91 -4.45 5.39 8.13
C ASN A 91 -4.08 4.25 9.09
N TYR A 92 -4.36 3.01 8.65
CA TYR A 92 -4.08 1.75 9.38
C TYR A 92 -4.88 1.59 10.69
N THR A 93 -5.92 2.39 10.88
CA THR A 93 -6.84 2.29 12.02
C THR A 93 -8.23 1.88 11.50
N PRO A 94 -8.86 0.83 12.07
CA PRO A 94 -10.19 0.42 11.64
C PRO A 94 -11.21 1.56 11.70
N CYS A 95 -11.97 1.75 10.63
CA CYS A 95 -13.00 2.78 10.54
C CYS A 95 -14.28 2.16 9.96
N VAL A 96 -15.38 2.27 10.69
CA VAL A 96 -16.69 1.75 10.29
C VAL A 96 -17.68 2.85 9.91
N LYS A 97 -17.23 4.10 9.89
CA LYS A 97 -18.05 5.26 9.58
C LYS A 97 -17.80 5.71 8.13
N GLY A 98 -18.76 5.43 7.24
CA GLY A 98 -18.67 5.85 5.83
C GLY A 98 -18.71 7.36 5.63
N ASP A 99 -19.25 8.12 6.56
CA ASP A 99 -19.34 9.57 6.55
C ASP A 99 -18.11 10.27 7.12
N LYS A 100 -17.08 9.52 7.52
CA LYS A 100 -15.81 10.08 7.99
C LYS A 100 -15.17 10.94 6.90
N GLN A 101 -14.82 12.18 7.24
CA GLN A 101 -14.13 13.07 6.31
C GLN A 101 -12.68 12.64 6.11
N THR A 102 -12.24 12.64 4.86
CA THR A 102 -10.86 12.33 4.48
C THR A 102 -10.10 13.61 4.12
N THR A 103 -8.77 13.53 4.18
CA THR A 103 -7.86 14.64 3.84
C THR A 103 -6.77 14.16 2.89
N GLU A 104 -6.03 15.10 2.30
CA GLU A 104 -4.87 14.74 1.48
C GLU A 104 -3.86 13.93 2.27
N GLY A 105 -3.31 12.91 1.64
CA GLY A 105 -2.34 12.01 2.23
C GLY A 105 -2.96 10.84 3.00
N ASP A 106 -4.27 10.79 3.17
CA ASP A 106 -4.92 9.66 3.85
C ASP A 106 -4.75 8.37 3.06
N VAL A 107 -4.38 7.31 3.77
CA VAL A 107 -4.24 5.96 3.24
C VAL A 107 -5.45 5.13 3.67
N ILE A 108 -6.11 4.51 2.72
CA ILE A 108 -7.30 3.72 2.95
C ILE A 108 -7.04 2.30 2.48
N THR A 109 -7.19 1.33 3.38
CA THR A 109 -7.05 -0.09 3.09
C THR A 109 -8.39 -0.77 3.23
N VAL A 110 -8.80 -1.53 2.22
CA VAL A 110 -10.05 -2.31 2.26
C VAL A 110 -9.71 -3.78 2.02
N ARG A 111 -10.04 -4.62 2.98
CA ARG A 111 -9.81 -6.07 2.87
C ARG A 111 -10.58 -6.64 1.68
N GLY A 112 -9.87 -7.33 0.80
CA GLY A 112 -10.43 -7.90 -0.41
C GLY A 112 -10.34 -6.99 -1.65
N LEU A 113 -10.05 -5.70 -1.48
CA LEU A 113 -9.90 -4.75 -2.59
C LEU A 113 -8.47 -4.22 -2.75
N GLY A 114 -7.77 -3.97 -1.64
CA GLY A 114 -6.41 -3.45 -1.66
C GLY A 114 -6.26 -2.14 -0.90
N LYS A 115 -5.33 -1.30 -1.36
CA LYS A 115 -4.97 -0.04 -0.72
C LYS A 115 -5.02 1.11 -1.72
N ILE A 116 -5.50 2.25 -1.27
CA ILE A 116 -5.49 3.51 -2.01
C ILE A 116 -4.93 4.63 -1.13
N ARG A 117 -4.42 5.67 -1.76
CA ARG A 117 -3.98 6.89 -1.08
C ARG A 117 -4.61 8.09 -1.77
N LEU A 118 -5.23 8.97 -1.00
CA LEU A 118 -5.75 10.24 -1.50
C LEU A 118 -4.60 11.24 -1.65
N ASP A 119 -4.12 11.41 -2.86
CA ASP A 119 -2.92 12.23 -3.12
C ASP A 119 -3.22 13.71 -3.12
N THR A 120 -4.25 14.12 -3.86
CA THR A 120 -4.55 15.55 -4.07
C THR A 120 -6.05 15.79 -4.05
N ILE A 121 -6.44 16.86 -3.38
CA ILE A 121 -7.80 17.41 -3.39
C ILE A 121 -7.74 18.70 -4.20
N GLY A 122 -8.44 18.71 -5.33
CA GLY A 122 -8.51 19.88 -6.20
C GLY A 122 -9.59 20.87 -5.78
N SER A 123 -9.75 21.93 -6.58
CA SER A 123 -10.81 22.90 -6.41
C SER A 123 -12.17 22.32 -6.80
N ASN A 124 -13.24 22.93 -6.25
CA ASN A 124 -14.60 22.56 -6.62
C ASN A 124 -14.86 22.81 -8.11
N THR A 125 -15.56 21.88 -8.74
CA THR A 125 -16.06 22.06 -10.10
C THR A 125 -17.25 23.04 -10.09
N LYS A 126 -17.67 23.49 -11.30
CA LYS A 126 -18.86 24.36 -11.45
C LYS A 126 -20.15 23.73 -10.92
N LYS A 127 -20.18 22.39 -10.81
CA LYS A 127 -21.33 21.64 -10.25
C LYS A 127 -21.23 21.38 -8.75
N GLY A 128 -20.27 21.98 -8.06
CA GLY A 128 -20.06 21.78 -6.63
C GLY A 128 -19.41 20.45 -6.26
N ARG A 129 -18.85 19.74 -7.21
CA ARG A 129 -18.08 18.48 -6.96
C ARG A 129 -16.62 18.81 -6.72
N ILE A 130 -15.95 17.96 -5.99
CA ILE A 130 -14.54 18.11 -5.61
C ILE A 130 -13.71 17.17 -6.48
N GLY A 131 -12.71 17.71 -7.20
CA GLY A 131 -11.76 16.90 -7.95
C GLY A 131 -10.78 16.21 -7.01
N VAL A 132 -10.52 14.94 -7.24
CA VAL A 132 -9.57 14.16 -6.43
C VAL A 132 -8.63 13.36 -7.31
N GLU A 133 -7.39 13.20 -6.86
CA GLU A 133 -6.42 12.30 -7.44
C GLU A 133 -6.07 11.23 -6.39
N ILE A 134 -6.23 9.98 -6.77
CA ILE A 134 -6.07 8.83 -5.87
C ILE A 134 -5.07 7.87 -6.49
N THR A 135 -4.07 7.44 -5.73
CA THR A 135 -3.18 6.35 -6.15
C THR A 135 -3.72 5.03 -5.65
N ARG A 136 -4.01 4.11 -6.56
CA ARG A 136 -4.39 2.73 -6.22
C ARG A 136 -3.16 1.84 -6.31
N PHE A 137 -2.84 1.17 -5.22
CA PHE A 137 -1.75 0.20 -5.17
C PHE A 137 -2.27 -1.16 -5.67
N LEU A 138 -1.60 -1.70 -6.64
CA LEU A 138 -1.99 -2.96 -7.31
C LEU A 138 -1.24 -4.17 -6.76
#